data_283d6b324b575e4f71bd61d7ec35831b
#
_entry.id   283d6b324b575e4f71bd61d7ec35831b
#
_cell.length_a   1.000
_cell.length_b   1.000
_cell.length_c   1.000
_cell.angle_alpha   90.00
_cell.angle_beta   90.00
_cell.angle_gamma   90.00
#
_symmetry.space_group_name_H-M   'P 1'
#
loop_
_entity.id
_entity.type
_entity.pdbx_description
1 polymer ?
#
loop_
_entity_poly.entity_id
_entity_poly.type
_entity_poly.pdbx_seq_one_letter_code
_entity_poly.pdbx_strand_id
1 'polypeptide(L)' 'MTEQRKPWEDRFRVPTMSELRADLPNAPEAPKYWDRMVEFLDGLGCQSEVRWFGPTWRWCP' A
#
# COMPACT_ATOMS: atom_id res chain seq x y z
N MET A 1 9.14 22.00 10.69
CA MET A 1 8.55 21.57 9.43
C MET A 1 8.38 20.07 9.41
N THR A 2 7.16 19.63 9.31
CA THR A 2 6.87 18.21 9.32
C THR A 2 6.77 17.71 7.90
N GLU A 3 7.63 16.78 7.56
CA GLU A 3 7.50 16.09 6.29
C GLU A 3 6.45 15.01 6.43
N GLN A 4 5.46 15.04 5.57
CA GLN A 4 4.52 13.94 5.50
C GLN A 4 5.13 12.83 4.66
N ARG A 5 5.30 11.70 5.28
CA ARG A 5 5.74 10.53 4.56
C ARG A 5 4.57 9.92 3.80
N LYS A 6 4.87 9.33 2.68
CA LYS A 6 3.86 8.63 1.91
C LYS A 6 3.36 7.43 2.69
N PRO A 7 2.10 7.03 2.51
CA PRO A 7 1.54 5.89 3.26
C PRO A 7 2.37 4.62 3.14
N TRP A 8 2.94 4.38 1.98
CA TRP A 8 3.76 3.19 1.75
C TRP A 8 5.12 3.25 2.43
N GLU A 9 5.53 4.42 2.90
CA GLU A 9 6.85 4.64 3.49
C GLU A 9 6.81 4.94 4.98
N ASP A 10 5.63 5.09 5.57
CA ASP A 10 5.49 5.44 6.98
C ASP A 10 5.36 4.18 7.83
N ARG A 11 6.47 3.75 8.40
CA ARG A 11 6.47 2.54 9.23
C ARG A 11 5.85 2.73 10.61
N PHE A 12 5.68 3.97 11.04
CA PHE A 12 5.15 4.27 12.38
C PHE A 12 3.64 4.34 12.41
N ARG A 13 3.01 4.22 11.27
CA ARG A 13 1.57 4.28 11.16
C ARG A 13 1.10 3.29 10.11
N VAL A 14 0.15 2.43 10.50
CA VAL A 14 -0.47 1.52 9.53
C VAL A 14 -1.37 2.35 8.62
N PRO A 15 -1.12 2.35 7.31
CA PRO A 15 -1.92 3.15 6.39
C PRO A 15 -3.34 2.63 6.26
N THR A 16 -4.27 3.55 6.02
CA THR A 16 -5.65 3.17 5.73
C THR A 16 -5.79 2.78 4.27
N MET A 17 -6.86 2.06 3.95
CA MET A 17 -7.13 1.67 2.56
C MET A 17 -7.27 2.89 1.66
N SER A 18 -7.92 3.94 2.15
CA SER A 18 -8.08 5.17 1.39
C SER A 18 -6.73 5.81 1.05
N GLU A 19 -5.82 5.83 2.01
CA GLU A 19 -4.49 6.39 1.81
C GLU A 19 -3.70 5.56 0.80
N LEU A 20 -3.74 4.24 0.94
CA LEU A 20 -3.04 3.35 0.02
C LEU A 20 -3.57 3.48 -1.39
N ARG A 21 -4.89 3.57 -1.53
CA ARG A 21 -5.50 3.72 -2.84
C ARG A 21 -5.11 5.02 -3.50
N ALA A 22 -5.09 6.11 -2.75
CA ALA A 22 -4.70 7.41 -3.27
C ALA A 22 -3.25 7.44 -3.72
N ASP A 23 -2.40 6.62 -3.10
CA ASP A 23 -0.97 6.58 -3.38
C ASP A 23 -0.56 5.36 -4.21
N LEU A 24 -1.51 4.69 -4.84
CA LEU A 24 -1.25 3.49 -5.65
C LEU A 24 -0.12 3.66 -6.66
N PRO A 25 -0.04 4.77 -7.40
CA PRO A 25 1.04 4.95 -8.37
C PRO A 25 2.44 4.88 -7.77
N ASN A 26 2.56 5.09 -6.47
CA ASN A 26 3.83 5.05 -5.77
C ASN A 26 4.05 3.76 -4.99
N ALA A 27 3.12 2.81 -5.08
CA ALA A 27 3.24 1.55 -4.37
C ALA A 27 4.44 0.74 -4.89
N PRO A 28 5.23 0.12 -4.01
CA PRO A 28 6.45 -0.59 -4.43
C PRO A 28 6.25 -1.67 -5.46
N GLU A 29 5.11 -2.33 -5.44
CA GLU A 29 4.84 -3.46 -6.33
C GLU A 29 3.72 -3.19 -7.33
N ALA A 30 3.28 -1.94 -7.43
CA ALA A 30 2.17 -1.59 -8.30
C ALA A 30 2.32 -2.05 -9.75
N PRO A 31 3.50 -1.89 -10.39
CA PRO A 31 3.64 -2.32 -11.79
C PRO A 31 3.41 -3.81 -12.01
N LYS A 32 3.72 -4.63 -11.01
CA LYS A 32 3.57 -6.08 -11.13
C LYS A 32 2.16 -6.56 -10.82
N TYR A 33 1.52 -5.94 -9.83
CA TYR A 33 0.27 -6.46 -9.26
C TYR A 33 -0.83 -5.44 -9.25
N TRP A 34 -0.82 -4.53 -10.20
CA TRP A 34 -1.75 -3.42 -10.25
C TRP A 34 -3.21 -3.86 -10.09
N ASP A 35 -3.65 -4.79 -10.93
CA ASP A 35 -5.04 -5.25 -10.91
C ASP A 35 -5.40 -5.87 -9.56
N ARG A 36 -4.50 -6.68 -9.02
CA ARG A 36 -4.74 -7.34 -7.74
C ARG A 36 -4.73 -6.35 -6.58
N MET A 37 -3.86 -5.35 -6.65
CA MET A 37 -3.82 -4.31 -5.63
C MET A 37 -5.11 -3.50 -5.63
N VAL A 38 -5.60 -3.15 -6.78
CA VAL A 38 -6.86 -2.42 -6.91
C VAL A 38 -8.02 -3.25 -6.33
N GLU A 39 -8.09 -4.52 -6.66
CA GLU A 39 -9.10 -5.42 -6.11
C GLU A 39 -9.00 -5.52 -4.59
N PHE A 40 -7.79 -5.64 -4.07
CA PHE A 40 -7.55 -5.71 -2.64
C PHE A 40 -8.02 -4.43 -1.94
N LEU A 41 -7.65 -3.29 -2.48
CA LEU A 41 -7.98 -1.99 -1.88
C LEU A 41 -9.47 -1.67 -2.01
N ASP A 42 -10.12 -2.21 -3.01
CA ASP A 42 -11.57 -2.06 -3.17
C ASP A 42 -12.36 -3.08 -2.35
N GLY A 43 -11.66 -4.00 -1.68
CA GLY A 43 -12.33 -4.98 -0.83
C GLY A 43 -13.04 -6.08 -1.59
N LEU A 44 -12.56 -6.42 -2.77
CA LEU A 44 -13.20 -7.41 -3.63
C LEU A 44 -12.75 -8.85 -3.36
N GLY A 45 -12.28 -9.11 -2.15
CA GLY A 45 -12.06 -10.49 -1.71
C GLY A 45 -10.69 -11.08 -1.99
N CYS A 46 -9.70 -10.28 -2.24
CA CYS A 46 -8.34 -10.78 -2.36
C CYS A 46 -7.82 -11.24 -1.00
N GLN A 47 -7.17 -12.38 -0.97
CA GLN A 47 -6.53 -12.88 0.24
C GLN A 47 -5.11 -12.31 0.34
N SER A 48 -5.01 -11.02 0.29
CA SER A 48 -3.75 -10.32 0.31
C SER A 48 -3.71 -9.37 1.48
N GLU A 49 -2.52 -8.97 1.89
CA GLU A 49 -2.38 -8.01 2.97
C GLU A 49 -1.16 -7.14 2.72
N VAL A 50 -1.17 -5.98 3.36
CA VAL A 50 -0.03 -5.07 3.31
C VAL A 50 0.82 -5.32 4.54
N ARG A 51 2.12 -5.56 4.32
CA ARG A 51 3.08 -5.79 5.39
C ARG A 51 4.28 -4.86 5.25
N TRP A 52 4.92 -4.60 6.38
CA TRP A 52 6.13 -3.79 6.37
C TRP A 52 7.34 -4.66 6.04
N PHE A 53 8.05 -4.28 4.99
CA PHE A 53 9.29 -4.95 4.59
C PHE A 53 10.37 -3.90 4.36
N GLY A 54 11.46 -4.00 5.13
CA GLY A 54 12.56 -3.05 4.98
C GLY A 54 12.09 -1.61 5.17
N PRO A 55 12.27 -0.73 4.19
CA PRO A 55 11.93 0.68 4.34
C PRO A 55 10.49 1.03 3.95
N THR A 56 9.69 0.08 3.50
CA THR A 56 8.36 0.39 2.97
C THR A 56 7.32 -0.66 3.31
N TRP A 57 6.06 -0.26 3.27
CA TRP A 57 4.95 -1.19 3.25
C TRP A 57 4.85 -1.81 1.86
N ARG A 58 4.62 -3.09 1.81
CA ARG A 58 4.46 -3.81 0.55
C ARG A 58 3.18 -4.62 0.56
N TRP A 59 2.58 -4.73 -0.61
CA TRP A 59 1.45 -5.61 -0.81
C TRP A 59 1.95 -7.05 -0.93
N CYS A 60 1.32 -7.95 -0.16
CA CYS A 60 1.66 -9.36 -0.15
C CYS A 60 0.45 -10.17 -0.61
N PRO A 61 0.54 -10.74 -1.81
CA PRO A 61 -0.56 -11.56 -2.31
C PRO A 61 -0.74 -12.85 -1.52
#